data_8883c17aff0cafa953e743284d0b29a3
#
_entry.id   8883c17aff0cafa953e743284d0b29a3
#
_cell.length_a   1.000
_cell.length_b   1.000
_cell.length_c   1.000
_cell.angle_alpha   90.00
_cell.angle_beta   90.00
_cell.angle_gamma   90.00
#
_symmetry.space_group_name_H-M   'P 1'
#
loop_
_entity.id
_entity.type
_entity.pdbx_description
1 polymer ?
#
loop_
_entity_poly.entity_id
_entity_poly.type
_entity_poly.pdbx_seq_one_letter_code
_entity_poly.pdbx_strand_id
1 'polypeptide(L)'
;MKTVCYIAHPDVNQSSSQQYLLESGLNYSQAQYVNLYEVMNNLVIEQEQDRLLAAEQIIFQFPMYWYQAPGILFEWINQVWSTLKPSQLKGKTLGVVVVVGGKKEHYQSGGREGRTVSELLSNFEVLARHFKMNYKPIFAIHQFQYINEQQKAHLMWRYLFYLETNEEERLTNYQRFIIARAKTLISEEIATDHNLAPLWQAFISQLEMQEFEIEELMGINLEEEL
;
A
#
# COMPACT_ATOMS: atom_id res chain seq x y z
N MET A 1 5.26 6.35 -10.39
CA MET A 1 3.80 6.13 -10.44
C MET A 1 3.11 7.18 -9.58
N LYS A 2 2.10 7.88 -10.12
CA LYS A 2 1.36 8.91 -9.35
C LYS A 2 0.29 8.22 -8.50
N THR A 3 0.52 8.16 -7.20
CA THR A 3 -0.40 7.53 -6.25
C THR A 3 -1.12 8.58 -5.41
N VAL A 4 -2.44 8.45 -5.26
CA VAL A 4 -3.23 9.18 -4.28
C VAL A 4 -3.75 8.21 -3.22
N CYS A 5 -3.53 8.53 -1.97
CA CYS A 5 -3.97 7.74 -0.82
C CYS A 5 -5.02 8.52 -0.02
N TYR A 6 -6.26 8.05 -0.05
CA TYR A 6 -7.38 8.62 0.70
C TYR A 6 -7.47 7.93 2.07
N ILE A 7 -7.24 8.71 3.13
CA ILE A 7 -7.32 8.22 4.50
C ILE A 7 -8.73 8.47 5.05
N ALA A 8 -9.45 7.39 5.37
CA ALA A 8 -10.75 7.46 6.02
C ALA A 8 -10.63 7.19 7.53
N HIS A 9 -10.11 8.18 8.26
CA HIS A 9 -10.00 8.15 9.72
C HIS A 9 -10.34 9.52 10.31
N PRO A 10 -11.19 9.62 11.35
CA PRO A 10 -11.65 10.89 11.89
C PRO A 10 -10.53 11.74 12.48
N ASP A 11 -9.54 11.11 13.08
CA ASP A 11 -8.38 11.77 13.67
C ASP A 11 -7.12 10.93 13.44
N VAL A 12 -6.41 11.23 12.36
CA VAL A 12 -5.19 10.52 11.96
C VAL A 12 -4.10 10.67 13.03
N ASN A 13 -4.00 11.85 13.67
CA ASN A 13 -2.97 12.14 14.66
C ASN A 13 -3.17 11.38 15.99
N GLN A 14 -4.38 10.93 16.27
CA GLN A 14 -4.69 10.10 17.45
C GLN A 14 -4.65 8.59 17.13
N SER A 15 -4.43 8.22 15.89
CA SER A 15 -4.35 6.82 15.46
C SER A 15 -2.90 6.40 15.23
N SER A 16 -2.34 5.62 16.15
CA SER A 16 -0.95 5.14 16.03
C SER A 16 -0.65 4.42 14.71
N SER A 17 -1.60 3.66 14.18
CA SER A 17 -1.44 2.96 12.90
C SER A 17 -1.53 3.88 11.70
N GLN A 18 -2.54 4.77 11.67
CA GLN A 18 -2.72 5.69 10.53
C GLN A 18 -1.61 6.73 10.49
N GLN A 19 -1.19 7.23 11.65
CA GLN A 19 -0.06 8.15 11.76
C GLN A 19 1.23 7.48 11.28
N TYR A 20 1.53 6.26 11.74
CA TYR A 20 2.71 5.52 11.31
C TYR A 20 2.77 5.33 9.77
N LEU A 21 1.65 4.93 9.16
CA LEU A 21 1.57 4.74 7.71
C LEU A 21 1.71 6.08 6.97
N LEU A 22 1.05 7.14 7.45
CA LEU A 22 1.16 8.48 6.87
C LEU A 22 2.59 8.99 6.93
N GLU A 23 3.24 8.94 8.10
CA GLU A 23 4.62 9.38 8.28
C GLU A 23 5.60 8.58 7.42
N SER A 24 5.43 7.25 7.37
CA SER A 24 6.23 6.38 6.49
C SER A 24 6.10 6.79 5.03
N GLY A 25 4.87 7.04 4.57
CA GLY A 25 4.63 7.44 3.20
C GLY A 25 5.14 8.85 2.88
N LEU A 26 4.92 9.83 3.75
CA LEU A 26 5.38 11.21 3.54
C LEU A 26 6.91 11.30 3.47
N ASN A 27 7.62 10.52 4.28
CA ASN A 27 9.07 10.56 4.33
C ASN A 27 9.74 9.77 3.20
N TYR A 28 9.10 8.71 2.69
CA TYR A 28 9.74 7.73 1.83
C TYR A 28 9.00 7.43 0.53
N SER A 29 7.85 8.05 0.28
CA SER A 29 7.06 7.88 -0.95
C SER A 29 6.65 9.23 -1.53
N GLN A 30 6.36 9.24 -2.84
CA GLN A 30 5.79 10.41 -3.52
C GLN A 30 4.26 10.34 -3.62
N ALA A 31 3.61 9.51 -2.80
CA ALA A 31 2.17 9.43 -2.75
C ALA A 31 1.56 10.72 -2.17
N GLN A 32 0.50 11.19 -2.80
CA GLN A 32 -0.31 12.28 -2.25
C GLN A 32 -1.29 11.72 -1.24
N TYR A 33 -1.28 12.24 -0.01
CA TYR A 33 -2.23 11.86 1.03
C TYR A 33 -3.37 12.85 1.16
N VAL A 34 -4.58 12.33 1.31
CA VAL A 34 -5.82 13.08 1.40
C VAL A 34 -6.64 12.56 2.57
N ASN A 35 -6.88 13.40 3.58
CA ASN A 35 -7.77 13.06 4.68
C ASN A 35 -9.23 13.30 4.26
N LEU A 36 -10.02 12.23 4.17
CA LEU A 36 -11.42 12.32 3.74
C LEU A 36 -12.30 13.15 4.68
N TYR A 37 -12.02 13.15 5.97
CA TYR A 37 -12.80 13.98 6.90
C TYR A 37 -12.57 15.48 6.68
N GLU A 38 -11.35 15.88 6.28
CA GLU A 38 -11.07 17.27 5.92
C GLU A 38 -11.73 17.65 4.59
N VAL A 39 -11.60 16.77 3.59
CA VAL A 39 -12.21 16.98 2.28
C VAL A 39 -13.74 17.09 2.37
N MET A 40 -14.38 16.21 3.13
CA MET A 40 -15.86 16.20 3.24
C MET A 40 -16.43 17.43 3.96
N ASN A 41 -15.62 18.13 4.77
CA ASN A 41 -16.05 19.40 5.38
C ASN A 41 -16.28 20.52 4.36
N ASN A 42 -15.55 20.49 3.23
CA ASN A 42 -15.64 21.49 2.16
C ASN A 42 -15.46 20.80 0.80
N LEU A 43 -16.31 19.81 0.51
CA LEU A 43 -16.17 18.99 -0.69
C LEU A 43 -16.42 19.80 -1.97
N VAL A 44 -15.43 19.80 -2.84
CA VAL A 44 -15.52 20.30 -4.21
C VAL A 44 -15.32 19.09 -5.14
N ILE A 45 -16.41 18.61 -5.70
CA ILE A 45 -16.47 17.36 -6.48
C ILE A 45 -15.50 17.37 -7.65
N GLU A 46 -15.44 18.48 -8.39
CA GLU A 46 -14.57 18.65 -9.56
C GLU A 46 -13.08 18.50 -9.18
N GLN A 47 -12.66 19.07 -8.05
CA GLN A 47 -11.27 18.95 -7.58
C GLN A 47 -10.92 17.50 -7.22
N GLU A 48 -11.85 16.78 -6.59
CA GLU A 48 -11.64 15.37 -6.27
C GLU A 48 -11.60 14.50 -7.53
N GLN A 49 -12.46 14.78 -8.51
CA GLN A 49 -12.44 14.09 -9.80
C GLN A 49 -11.13 14.37 -10.55
N ASP A 50 -10.67 15.61 -10.60
CA ASP A 50 -9.38 15.98 -11.21
C ASP A 50 -8.21 15.23 -10.54
N ARG A 51 -8.22 15.11 -9.20
CA ARG A 51 -7.22 14.34 -8.45
C ARG A 51 -7.25 12.86 -8.82
N LEU A 52 -8.44 12.26 -8.90
CA LEU A 52 -8.62 10.87 -9.35
C LEU A 52 -8.13 10.66 -10.79
N LEU A 53 -8.44 11.60 -11.68
CA LEU A 53 -8.04 11.54 -13.09
C LEU A 53 -6.52 11.71 -13.27
N ALA A 54 -5.88 12.52 -12.44
CA ALA A 54 -4.43 12.74 -12.47
C ALA A 54 -3.63 11.56 -11.89
N ALA A 55 -4.22 10.76 -11.01
CA ALA A 55 -3.57 9.61 -10.39
C ALA A 55 -3.51 8.41 -11.34
N GLU A 56 -2.46 7.60 -11.24
CA GLU A 56 -2.34 6.28 -11.86
C GLU A 56 -2.82 5.18 -10.92
N GLN A 57 -2.64 5.40 -9.61
CA GLN A 57 -3.06 4.52 -8.55
C GLN A 57 -3.87 5.27 -7.49
N ILE A 58 -4.97 4.67 -7.07
CA ILE A 58 -5.87 5.17 -6.02
C ILE A 58 -5.83 4.16 -4.88
N ILE A 59 -5.51 4.62 -3.67
CA ILE A 59 -5.47 3.79 -2.47
C ILE A 59 -6.51 4.28 -1.49
N PHE A 60 -7.34 3.37 -0.97
CA PHE A 60 -8.20 3.63 0.17
C PHE A 60 -7.55 3.07 1.44
N GLN A 61 -7.23 3.93 2.40
CA GLN A 61 -6.57 3.57 3.64
C GLN A 61 -7.49 3.85 4.83
N PHE A 62 -7.77 2.81 5.63
CA PHE A 62 -8.71 2.95 6.75
C PHE A 62 -8.56 1.83 7.80
N PRO A 63 -9.02 2.07 9.04
CA PRO A 63 -9.29 1.01 10.00
C PRO A 63 -10.62 0.32 9.67
N MET A 64 -10.66 -1.00 9.76
CA MET A 64 -11.91 -1.76 9.59
C MET A 64 -12.80 -1.62 10.82
N TYR A 65 -13.98 -1.06 10.63
CA TYR A 65 -15.01 -0.95 11.65
C TYR A 65 -16.21 -1.83 11.29
N TRP A 66 -16.58 -2.73 12.20
CA TRP A 66 -17.72 -3.63 11.99
C TRP A 66 -17.66 -4.33 10.62
N TYR A 67 -16.48 -4.87 10.30
CA TYR A 67 -16.20 -5.63 9.06
C TYR A 67 -16.29 -4.81 7.76
N GLN A 68 -16.33 -3.47 7.85
CA GLN A 68 -16.45 -2.59 6.70
C GLN A 68 -15.51 -1.39 6.81
N ALA A 69 -15.36 -0.67 5.69
CA ALA A 69 -14.73 0.64 5.69
C ALA A 69 -15.62 1.68 6.40
N PRO A 70 -15.05 2.77 6.93
CA PRO A 70 -15.81 3.87 7.50
C PRO A 70 -16.85 4.45 6.53
N GLY A 71 -18.04 4.81 7.03
CA GLY A 71 -19.15 5.31 6.21
C GLY A 71 -18.80 6.52 5.36
N ILE A 72 -17.92 7.39 5.85
CA ILE A 72 -17.45 8.58 5.13
C ILE A 72 -16.80 8.24 3.78
N LEU A 73 -16.11 7.08 3.67
CA LEU A 73 -15.52 6.65 2.40
C LEU A 73 -16.60 6.34 1.37
N PHE A 74 -17.67 5.68 1.77
CA PHE A 74 -18.80 5.38 0.87
C PHE A 74 -19.60 6.65 0.51
N GLU A 75 -19.74 7.57 1.45
CA GLU A 75 -20.38 8.86 1.19
C GLU A 75 -19.58 9.67 0.16
N TRP A 76 -18.26 9.74 0.31
CA TRP A 76 -17.37 10.38 -0.65
C TRP A 76 -17.43 9.69 -2.02
N ILE A 77 -17.37 8.34 -2.08
CA ILE A 77 -17.52 7.58 -3.33
C ILE A 77 -18.86 7.94 -4.00
N ASN A 78 -19.95 7.95 -3.24
CA ASN A 78 -21.28 8.27 -3.79
C ASN A 78 -21.35 9.67 -4.38
N GLN A 79 -20.72 10.67 -3.76
CA GLN A 79 -20.74 12.04 -4.24
C GLN A 79 -19.79 12.28 -5.41
N VAL A 80 -18.58 11.74 -5.34
CA VAL A 80 -17.50 12.04 -6.30
C VAL A 80 -17.54 11.11 -7.52
N TRP A 81 -17.85 9.81 -7.32
CA TRP A 81 -17.76 8.83 -8.42
C TRP A 81 -19.06 8.65 -9.20
N SER A 82 -20.20 9.11 -8.68
CA SER A 82 -21.52 8.90 -9.31
C SER A 82 -21.65 9.51 -10.70
N THR A 83 -20.92 10.56 -10.99
CA THR A 83 -20.91 11.25 -12.28
C THR A 83 -19.75 10.86 -13.20
N LEU A 84 -18.76 10.06 -12.69
CA LEU A 84 -17.66 9.55 -13.48
C LEU A 84 -18.12 8.43 -14.41
N LYS A 85 -17.65 8.50 -15.66
CA LYS A 85 -17.84 7.39 -16.61
C LYS A 85 -16.78 6.31 -16.35
N PRO A 86 -17.14 5.01 -16.48
CA PRO A 86 -16.17 3.92 -16.29
C PRO A 86 -14.90 4.03 -17.14
N SER A 87 -14.99 4.66 -18.33
CA SER A 87 -13.85 4.88 -19.20
C SER A 87 -12.80 5.85 -18.66
N GLN A 88 -13.18 6.76 -17.73
CA GLN A 88 -12.29 7.78 -17.19
C GLN A 88 -11.25 7.21 -16.19
N LEU A 89 -11.60 6.11 -15.50
CA LEU A 89 -10.69 5.43 -14.57
C LEU A 89 -10.12 4.13 -15.13
N LYS A 90 -10.44 3.80 -16.39
CA LYS A 90 -9.96 2.58 -17.05
C LYS A 90 -8.43 2.46 -17.01
N GLY A 91 -7.95 1.29 -16.60
CA GLY A 91 -6.52 0.95 -16.54
C GLY A 91 -5.77 1.53 -15.34
N LYS A 92 -6.38 2.44 -14.56
CA LYS A 92 -5.83 2.86 -13.26
C LYS A 92 -5.89 1.70 -12.28
N THR A 93 -5.09 1.80 -11.21
CA THR A 93 -5.07 0.78 -10.16
C THR A 93 -5.86 1.25 -8.93
N LEU A 94 -6.68 0.36 -8.38
CA LEU A 94 -7.32 0.54 -7.08
C LEU A 94 -6.71 -0.42 -6.06
N GLY A 95 -6.26 0.10 -4.93
CA GLY A 95 -5.76 -0.68 -3.81
C GLY A 95 -6.47 -0.32 -2.50
N VAL A 96 -6.42 -1.25 -1.55
CA VAL A 96 -6.98 -1.06 -0.21
C VAL A 96 -5.91 -1.38 0.83
N VAL A 97 -5.67 -0.43 1.74
CA VAL A 97 -4.84 -0.59 2.92
C VAL A 97 -5.77 -0.58 4.14
N VAL A 98 -5.88 -1.71 4.81
CA VAL A 98 -6.82 -1.85 5.92
C VAL A 98 -6.13 -2.29 7.21
N VAL A 99 -6.39 -1.57 8.29
CA VAL A 99 -5.93 -1.93 9.64
C VAL A 99 -7.03 -2.72 10.34
N VAL A 100 -6.69 -3.93 10.77
CA VAL A 100 -7.61 -4.90 11.37
C VAL A 100 -7.21 -5.16 12.81
N GLY A 101 -8.13 -4.95 13.76
CA GLY A 101 -7.86 -5.17 15.20
C GLY A 101 -7.72 -6.63 15.59
N GLY A 102 -8.34 -7.55 14.84
CA GLY A 102 -8.29 -8.99 15.10
C GLY A 102 -7.05 -9.67 14.52
N LYS A 103 -6.75 -10.88 15.02
CA LYS A 103 -5.66 -11.72 14.51
C LYS A 103 -5.94 -12.18 13.08
N LYS A 104 -4.88 -12.38 12.29
CA LYS A 104 -4.98 -12.85 10.90
C LYS A 104 -5.73 -14.20 10.82
N GLU A 105 -5.46 -15.11 11.74
CA GLU A 105 -6.05 -16.46 11.80
C GLU A 105 -7.57 -16.45 12.04
N HIS A 106 -8.11 -15.34 12.56
CA HIS A 106 -9.56 -15.19 12.73
C HIS A 106 -10.27 -14.99 11.37
N TYR A 107 -9.60 -14.35 10.39
CA TYR A 107 -10.14 -13.96 9.09
C TYR A 107 -9.76 -14.97 8.01
N GLN A 108 -10.19 -16.20 8.18
CA GLN A 108 -10.00 -17.29 7.22
C GLN A 108 -11.16 -18.29 7.32
N SER A 109 -11.24 -19.21 6.38
CA SER A 109 -12.18 -20.33 6.46
C SER A 109 -11.88 -21.16 7.72
N GLY A 110 -12.90 -21.43 8.53
CA GLY A 110 -12.75 -22.09 9.82
C GLY A 110 -12.21 -21.21 10.96
N GLY A 111 -11.81 -19.96 10.69
CA GLY A 111 -11.46 -18.99 11.70
C GLY A 111 -12.71 -18.41 12.41
N ARG A 112 -12.49 -17.62 13.47
CA ARG A 112 -13.58 -17.07 14.29
C ARG A 112 -14.58 -16.24 13.49
N GLU A 113 -14.11 -15.44 12.53
CA GLU A 113 -14.96 -14.58 11.71
C GLU A 113 -15.56 -15.33 10.49
N GLY A 114 -15.03 -16.51 10.15
CA GLY A 114 -15.53 -17.37 9.09
C GLY A 114 -15.45 -16.78 7.68
N ARG A 115 -14.80 -15.62 7.54
CA ARG A 115 -14.60 -14.88 6.28
C ARG A 115 -13.22 -14.27 6.24
N THR A 116 -12.63 -14.21 5.06
CA THR A 116 -11.39 -13.47 4.82
C THR A 116 -11.63 -11.97 4.76
N VAL A 117 -10.61 -11.17 5.01
CA VAL A 117 -10.69 -9.71 4.82
C VAL A 117 -11.06 -9.37 3.37
N SER A 118 -10.57 -10.14 2.41
CA SER A 118 -10.88 -9.94 0.98
C SER A 118 -12.37 -10.19 0.68
N GLU A 119 -13.00 -11.18 1.28
CA GLU A 119 -14.44 -11.42 1.13
C GLU A 119 -15.25 -10.28 1.77
N LEU A 120 -14.87 -9.82 2.96
CA LEU A 120 -15.55 -8.75 3.68
C LEU A 120 -15.51 -7.42 2.93
N LEU A 121 -14.41 -7.14 2.21
CA LEU A 121 -14.17 -5.90 1.48
C LEU A 121 -14.26 -6.08 -0.05
N SER A 122 -14.92 -7.14 -0.51
CA SER A 122 -15.06 -7.48 -1.94
C SER A 122 -15.79 -6.41 -2.77
N ASN A 123 -16.57 -5.55 -2.13
CA ASN A 123 -17.22 -4.41 -2.77
C ASN A 123 -16.23 -3.46 -3.47
N PHE A 124 -14.99 -3.32 -2.97
CA PHE A 124 -13.96 -2.51 -3.63
C PHE A 124 -13.45 -3.17 -4.92
N GLU A 125 -13.35 -4.49 -4.96
CA GLU A 125 -13.04 -5.21 -6.19
C GLU A 125 -14.15 -5.04 -7.23
N VAL A 126 -15.41 -5.14 -6.80
CA VAL A 126 -16.58 -4.90 -7.68
C VAL A 126 -16.56 -3.47 -8.22
N LEU A 127 -16.25 -2.48 -7.36
CA LEU A 127 -16.09 -1.08 -7.78
C LEU A 127 -14.97 -0.92 -8.82
N ALA A 128 -13.81 -1.52 -8.59
CA ALA A 128 -12.70 -1.49 -9.55
C ALA A 128 -13.10 -2.12 -10.90
N ARG A 129 -13.77 -3.27 -10.89
CA ARG A 129 -14.27 -3.93 -12.10
C ARG A 129 -15.28 -3.06 -12.86
N HIS A 130 -16.20 -2.39 -12.16
CA HIS A 130 -17.17 -1.47 -12.78
C HIS A 130 -16.46 -0.36 -13.55
N PHE A 131 -15.42 0.24 -12.97
CA PHE A 131 -14.63 1.30 -13.59
C PHE A 131 -13.49 0.80 -14.49
N LYS A 132 -13.41 -0.51 -14.76
CA LYS A 132 -12.36 -1.15 -15.59
C LYS A 132 -10.95 -0.85 -15.10
N MET A 133 -10.81 -0.75 -13.79
CA MET A 133 -9.55 -0.57 -13.09
C MET A 133 -8.89 -1.92 -12.81
N ASN A 134 -7.57 -1.91 -12.62
CA ASN A 134 -6.85 -3.02 -12.02
C ASN A 134 -7.07 -3.01 -10.51
N TYR A 135 -7.33 -4.16 -9.90
CA TYR A 135 -7.50 -4.27 -8.45
C TYR A 135 -6.29 -4.97 -7.83
N LYS A 136 -5.67 -4.32 -6.84
CA LYS A 136 -4.56 -4.92 -6.10
C LYS A 136 -5.07 -5.82 -4.98
N PRO A 137 -4.33 -6.87 -4.60
CA PRO A 137 -4.60 -7.60 -3.36
C PRO A 137 -4.67 -6.63 -2.17
N ILE A 138 -5.58 -6.89 -1.24
CA ILE A 138 -5.75 -6.02 -0.07
C ILE A 138 -4.51 -6.09 0.82
N PHE A 139 -3.97 -4.93 1.19
CA PHE A 139 -2.90 -4.81 2.16
C PHE A 139 -3.50 -4.75 3.58
N ALA A 140 -3.67 -5.92 4.19
CA ALA A 140 -4.24 -6.04 5.53
C ALA A 140 -3.16 -6.04 6.61
N ILE A 141 -3.30 -5.14 7.60
CA ILE A 141 -2.41 -4.99 8.75
C ILE A 141 -3.18 -5.45 9.99
N HIS A 142 -2.82 -6.62 10.50
CA HIS A 142 -3.46 -7.18 11.67
C HIS A 142 -2.76 -6.76 12.95
N GLN A 143 -3.55 -6.39 13.98
CA GLN A 143 -3.07 -6.15 15.34
C GLN A 143 -1.87 -5.18 15.42
N PHE A 144 -1.92 -4.07 14.70
CA PHE A 144 -0.83 -3.09 14.65
C PHE A 144 -0.25 -2.70 16.02
N GLN A 145 -1.09 -2.64 17.04
CA GLN A 145 -0.68 -2.26 18.39
C GLN A 145 0.23 -3.29 19.08
N TYR A 146 0.29 -4.51 18.57
CA TYR A 146 1.05 -5.62 19.17
C TYR A 146 2.33 -5.96 18.38
N ILE A 147 2.60 -5.31 17.29
CA ILE A 147 3.83 -5.53 16.52
C ILE A 147 5.00 -4.76 17.14
N ASN A 148 6.17 -5.39 17.15
CA ASN A 148 7.41 -4.80 17.64
C ASN A 148 8.07 -3.89 16.59
N GLU A 149 9.16 -3.20 16.97
CA GLU A 149 9.84 -2.25 16.07
C GLU A 149 10.42 -2.89 14.81
N GLN A 150 10.92 -4.11 14.90
CA GLN A 150 11.42 -4.85 13.73
C GLN A 150 10.27 -5.19 12.76
N GLN A 151 9.13 -5.59 13.29
CA GLN A 151 7.92 -5.85 12.50
C GLN A 151 7.36 -4.56 11.89
N LYS A 152 7.44 -3.42 12.60
CA LYS A 152 7.08 -2.11 12.06
C LYS A 152 7.99 -1.71 10.90
N ALA A 153 9.32 -1.87 11.03
CA ALA A 153 10.25 -1.60 9.95
C ALA A 153 9.93 -2.43 8.70
N HIS A 154 9.65 -3.74 8.90
CA HIS A 154 9.24 -4.60 7.79
C HIS A 154 7.90 -4.16 7.18
N LEU A 155 6.93 -3.78 8.02
CA LEU A 155 5.64 -3.24 7.57
C LEU A 155 5.83 -1.98 6.72
N MET A 156 6.72 -1.05 7.13
CA MET A 156 7.03 0.16 6.37
C MET A 156 7.50 -0.18 4.96
N TRP A 157 8.48 -1.07 4.80
CA TRP A 157 9.00 -1.46 3.49
C TRP A 157 7.95 -2.11 2.60
N ARG A 158 7.12 -3.00 3.15
CA ARG A 158 5.99 -3.60 2.42
C ARG A 158 4.94 -2.57 2.01
N TYR A 159 4.66 -1.61 2.90
CA TYR A 159 3.73 -0.53 2.61
C TYR A 159 4.24 0.37 1.48
N LEU A 160 5.53 0.73 1.49
CA LEU A 160 6.16 1.50 0.41
C LEU A 160 6.13 0.73 -0.93
N PHE A 161 6.45 -0.56 -0.90
CA PHE A 161 6.30 -1.42 -2.08
C PHE A 161 4.87 -1.38 -2.63
N TYR A 162 3.88 -1.48 -1.76
CA TYR A 162 2.47 -1.42 -2.15
C TYR A 162 2.07 -0.06 -2.74
N LEU A 163 2.63 1.05 -2.26
CA LEU A 163 2.35 2.39 -2.76
C LEU A 163 3.03 2.71 -4.10
N GLU A 164 4.23 2.18 -4.31
CA GLU A 164 5.10 2.61 -5.40
C GLU A 164 5.14 1.67 -6.59
N THR A 165 4.67 0.43 -6.44
CA THR A 165 4.68 -0.56 -7.51
C THR A 165 3.29 -1.12 -7.79
N ASN A 166 3.10 -1.69 -8.99
CA ASN A 166 1.93 -2.52 -9.33
C ASN A 166 2.31 -4.00 -9.39
N GLU A 167 3.51 -4.34 -8.94
CA GLU A 167 4.00 -5.71 -8.95
C GLU A 167 3.36 -6.53 -7.82
N GLU A 168 3.23 -7.83 -8.04
CA GLU A 168 2.86 -8.76 -6.99
C GLU A 168 3.96 -8.81 -5.92
N GLU A 169 3.60 -8.91 -4.65
CA GLU A 169 4.53 -9.06 -3.52
C GLU A 169 5.15 -10.48 -3.53
N ARG A 170 5.92 -10.78 -4.59
CA ARG A 170 6.80 -11.95 -4.67
C ARG A 170 8.15 -11.58 -4.08
N LEU A 171 8.85 -12.57 -3.55
CA LEU A 171 10.15 -12.37 -2.90
C LEU A 171 11.13 -11.58 -3.78
N THR A 172 11.26 -11.97 -5.05
CA THR A 172 12.15 -11.32 -6.02
C THR A 172 11.76 -9.87 -6.32
N ASN A 173 10.48 -9.57 -6.53
CA ASN A 173 10.01 -8.22 -6.81
C ASN A 173 10.24 -7.30 -5.60
N TYR A 174 9.93 -7.82 -4.42
CA TYR A 174 10.12 -7.10 -3.17
C TYR A 174 11.60 -6.82 -2.87
N GLN A 175 12.48 -7.78 -3.10
CA GLN A 175 13.92 -7.59 -2.94
C GLN A 175 14.48 -6.56 -3.91
N ARG A 176 14.16 -6.65 -5.21
CA ARG A 176 14.57 -5.63 -6.19
C ARG A 176 14.13 -4.23 -5.78
N PHE A 177 12.90 -4.11 -5.29
CA PHE A 177 12.40 -2.83 -4.78
C PHE A 177 13.25 -2.31 -3.61
N ILE A 178 13.54 -3.15 -2.60
CA ILE A 178 14.36 -2.77 -1.45
C ILE A 178 15.74 -2.34 -1.90
N ILE A 179 16.39 -3.12 -2.79
CA ILE A 179 17.73 -2.83 -3.30
C ILE A 179 17.76 -1.49 -4.05
N ALA A 180 16.81 -1.28 -4.96
CA ALA A 180 16.71 -0.04 -5.72
C ALA A 180 16.48 1.16 -4.80
N ARG A 181 15.63 1.00 -3.79
CA ARG A 181 15.34 2.06 -2.83
C ARG A 181 16.51 2.34 -1.89
N ALA A 182 17.19 1.29 -1.41
CA ALA A 182 18.40 1.43 -0.62
C ALA A 182 19.50 2.16 -1.40
N LYS A 183 19.71 1.84 -2.67
CA LYS A 183 20.67 2.54 -3.54
C LYS A 183 20.35 4.05 -3.64
N THR A 184 19.08 4.41 -3.77
CA THR A 184 18.67 5.82 -3.82
C THR A 184 18.95 6.54 -2.51
N LEU A 185 18.52 5.98 -1.37
CA LEU A 185 18.75 6.55 -0.04
C LEU A 185 20.25 6.69 0.27
N ILE A 186 21.03 5.67 -0.06
CA ILE A 186 22.48 5.66 0.14
C ILE A 186 23.15 6.73 -0.71
N SER A 187 22.72 6.93 -1.97
CA SER A 187 23.30 7.99 -2.79
C SER A 187 23.00 9.39 -2.24
N GLU A 188 21.86 9.58 -1.62
CA GLU A 188 21.50 10.81 -0.91
C GLU A 188 22.32 11.00 0.37
N GLU A 189 22.51 9.95 1.16
CA GLU A 189 23.34 9.94 2.38
C GLU A 189 24.83 10.14 2.08
N ILE A 190 25.40 9.46 1.06
CA ILE A 190 26.79 9.62 0.62
C ILE A 190 27.05 11.07 0.17
N ALA A 191 26.07 11.73 -0.40
CA ALA A 191 26.18 13.14 -0.75
C ALA A 191 26.36 14.04 0.48
N THR A 192 25.91 13.59 1.65
CA THR A 192 26.01 14.32 2.92
C THR A 192 27.19 13.88 3.80
N ASP A 193 27.56 12.58 3.79
CA ASP A 193 28.69 12.03 4.54
C ASP A 193 29.48 10.96 3.76
N HIS A 194 30.59 11.37 3.15
CA HIS A 194 31.45 10.49 2.37
C HIS A 194 32.16 9.37 3.18
N ASN A 195 32.25 9.49 4.49
CA ASN A 195 32.94 8.51 5.33
C ASN A 195 32.16 7.18 5.42
N LEU A 196 30.85 7.22 5.22
CA LEU A 196 29.98 6.03 5.25
C LEU A 196 29.89 5.29 3.90
N ALA A 197 30.42 5.89 2.82
CA ALA A 197 30.32 5.34 1.47
C ALA A 197 30.81 3.88 1.34
N PRO A 198 31.97 3.48 1.89
CA PRO A 198 32.44 2.09 1.78
C PRO A 198 31.54 1.08 2.49
N LEU A 199 30.96 1.45 3.64
CA LEU A 199 30.02 0.61 4.39
C LEU A 199 28.74 0.38 3.60
N TRP A 200 28.20 1.44 3.02
CA TRP A 200 27.00 1.38 2.20
C TRP A 200 27.21 0.58 0.91
N GLN A 201 28.36 0.74 0.26
CA GLN A 201 28.71 -0.06 -0.92
C GLN A 201 28.79 -1.56 -0.59
N ALA A 202 29.42 -1.92 0.53
CA ALA A 202 29.48 -3.30 0.99
C ALA A 202 28.08 -3.89 1.27
N PHE A 203 27.20 -3.10 1.89
CA PHE A 203 25.83 -3.51 2.16
C PHE A 203 25.03 -3.75 0.85
N ILE A 204 25.14 -2.85 -0.12
CA ILE A 204 24.50 -3.01 -1.44
C ILE A 204 25.02 -4.28 -2.11
N SER A 205 26.33 -4.48 -2.14
CA SER A 205 26.94 -5.65 -2.79
C SER A 205 26.46 -6.97 -2.14
N GLN A 206 26.24 -6.97 -0.83
CA GLN A 206 25.70 -8.13 -0.12
C GLN A 206 24.23 -8.40 -0.52
N LEU A 207 23.42 -7.35 -0.64
CA LEU A 207 22.03 -7.49 -1.08
C LEU A 207 21.94 -8.01 -2.53
N GLU A 208 22.80 -7.51 -3.42
CA GLU A 208 22.87 -7.97 -4.82
C GLU A 208 23.31 -9.43 -4.94
N MET A 209 24.24 -9.87 -4.11
CA MET A 209 24.62 -11.28 -4.04
C MET A 209 23.44 -12.16 -3.60
N GLN A 210 22.69 -11.74 -2.60
CA GLN A 210 21.52 -12.49 -2.14
C GLN A 210 20.42 -12.55 -3.22
N GLU A 211 20.22 -11.46 -3.98
CA GLU A 211 19.26 -11.45 -5.11
C GLU A 211 19.68 -12.50 -6.16
N PHE A 212 20.94 -12.50 -6.54
CA PHE A 212 21.49 -13.46 -7.50
C PHE A 212 21.33 -14.92 -7.05
N GLU A 213 21.66 -15.23 -5.78
CA GLU A 213 21.50 -16.57 -5.21
C GLU A 213 20.04 -17.04 -5.26
N ILE A 214 19.08 -16.16 -5.00
CA ILE A 214 17.65 -16.49 -5.05
C ILE A 214 17.18 -16.69 -6.49
N GLU A 215 17.64 -15.87 -7.42
CA GLU A 215 17.30 -16.04 -8.85
C GLU A 215 17.85 -17.37 -9.39
N GLU A 216 19.07 -17.76 -8.97
CA GLU A 216 19.66 -19.03 -9.34
C GLU A 216 18.86 -20.22 -8.77
N LEU A 217 18.48 -20.16 -7.48
CA LEU A 217 17.65 -21.19 -6.85
C LEU A 217 16.28 -21.32 -7.50
N MET A 218 15.66 -20.20 -7.91
CA MET A 218 14.38 -20.21 -8.62
C MET A 218 14.52 -20.71 -10.06
N GLY A 219 15.65 -20.46 -10.72
CA GLY A 219 15.98 -20.99 -12.06
C GLY A 219 16.12 -22.51 -12.06
N ILE A 220 16.78 -23.07 -11.04
CA ILE A 220 16.94 -24.51 -10.88
C ILE A 220 15.60 -25.22 -10.70
N ASN A 221 14.68 -24.64 -9.92
CA ASN A 221 13.36 -25.24 -9.71
C ASN A 221 12.46 -25.24 -10.96
N LEU A 222 12.70 -24.36 -11.93
CA LEU A 222 11.94 -24.32 -13.19
C LEU A 222 12.46 -25.33 -14.23
N GLU A 223 13.71 -25.76 -14.13
CA GLU A 223 14.29 -26.77 -15.03
C GLU A 223 13.98 -28.21 -14.59
N GLU A 224 13.64 -28.43 -13.32
CA GLU A 224 13.28 -29.75 -12.80
C GLU A 224 11.78 -30.10 -13.00
N GLU A 225 10.91 -29.15 -13.37
CA GLU A 225 9.48 -29.37 -13.62
C GLU A 225 9.13 -29.50 -15.12
N LEU A 226 10.09 -29.55 -16.03
CA LEU A 226 9.93 -29.77 -17.48
C LEU A 226 10.44 -31.14 -17.90
#